data_a7f6d5a9aba5442ff2b98d7b11e4c253
#
_entry.id   a7f6d5a9aba5442ff2b98d7b11e4c253
#
_cell.length_a   1.000
_cell.length_b   1.000
_cell.length_c   1.000
_cell.angle_alpha   90.00
_cell.angle_beta   90.00
_cell.angle_gamma   90.00
#
_symmetry.space_group_name_H-M   'P 1'
#
loop_
_entity.id
_entity.type
_entity.pdbx_description
1 polymer ?
#
loop_
_entity_poly.entity_id
_entity_poly.type
_entity_poly.pdbx_seq_one_letter_code
_entity_poly.pdbx_strand_id
1 'polypeptide(L)'
;MALRKISRIDRHALRSGAAIGALALLAACGGGGSGGGPVISTPAPQPTPSPTPPPAPAPAPTPTPTPTPAPSSFDTAEFRMSDGPEQHKAVSAWQRGATGSGRIIAVVDTGIDLDSPEFTGRIHPDSRDVAGNRSVDGEDDHGTNVALVAAAARNDTGILGIAYDARGLALRADRPGTCG
;
A
#
# COMPACT_ATOMS: atom_id res chain seq x y z
N MET A 1 38.10 -17.58 -16.07
CA MET A 1 37.65 -16.75 -17.21
C MET A 1 36.62 -17.54 -17.98
N ALA A 2 35.33 -17.38 -17.72
CA ALA A 2 34.24 -17.95 -18.48
C ALA A 2 33.02 -17.02 -18.34
N LEU A 3 32.78 -16.17 -19.35
CA LEU A 3 31.57 -15.37 -19.50
C LEU A 3 30.38 -16.32 -19.72
N ARG A 4 29.36 -16.27 -18.89
CA ARG A 4 28.05 -16.85 -19.18
C ARG A 4 27.13 -15.84 -19.82
N LYS A 5 26.66 -16.23 -20.97
CA LYS A 5 25.82 -15.58 -21.96
C LYS A 5 24.44 -15.28 -21.37
N ILE A 6 24.03 -14.01 -21.36
CA ILE A 6 22.68 -13.58 -21.01
C ILE A 6 21.76 -13.92 -22.19
N SER A 7 20.78 -14.77 -21.96
CA SER A 7 19.76 -15.15 -22.93
C SER A 7 18.66 -14.11 -23.00
N ARG A 8 18.23 -13.82 -24.22
CA ARG A 8 17.18 -12.84 -24.58
C ARG A 8 15.82 -13.28 -24.04
N ILE A 9 15.12 -12.36 -23.42
CA ILE A 9 13.70 -12.50 -23.09
C ILE A 9 12.89 -12.18 -24.34
N ASP A 10 12.17 -13.17 -24.84
CA ASP A 10 11.22 -13.06 -25.94
C ASP A 10 9.97 -12.30 -25.51
N ARG A 11 9.68 -11.21 -26.23
CA ARG A 11 8.42 -10.45 -26.14
C ARG A 11 7.39 -11.07 -27.08
N HIS A 12 6.43 -11.79 -26.57
CA HIS A 12 5.23 -12.11 -27.36
C HIS A 12 3.92 -11.90 -26.61
N ALA A 13 3.16 -10.99 -27.23
CA ALA A 13 1.72 -10.99 -27.41
C ALA A 13 0.79 -10.69 -26.23
N LEU A 14 0.49 -9.40 -26.06
CA LEU A 14 -0.83 -8.96 -25.62
C LEU A 14 -1.88 -9.29 -26.70
N ARG A 15 -2.92 -10.03 -26.38
CA ARG A 15 -4.17 -10.06 -27.14
C ARG A 15 -5.32 -9.52 -26.30
N SER A 16 -5.87 -8.43 -26.82
CA SER A 16 -7.10 -7.77 -26.37
C SER A 16 -8.30 -8.70 -26.44
N GLY A 17 -9.14 -8.68 -25.40
CA GLY A 17 -10.48 -9.26 -25.40
C GLY A 17 -11.46 -8.27 -24.78
N ALA A 18 -12.19 -7.54 -25.65
CA ALA A 18 -13.31 -6.70 -25.25
C ALA A 18 -14.55 -7.58 -25.08
N ALA A 19 -15.21 -7.51 -23.92
CA ALA A 19 -16.54 -8.07 -23.71
C ALA A 19 -17.53 -6.95 -23.39
N ILE A 20 -18.45 -6.73 -24.32
CA ILE A 20 -19.59 -5.83 -24.24
C ILE A 20 -20.72 -6.60 -23.53
N GLY A 21 -21.15 -6.13 -22.37
CA GLY A 21 -22.28 -6.67 -21.63
C GLY A 21 -23.49 -5.74 -21.74
N ALA A 22 -24.61 -6.27 -22.27
CA ALA A 22 -25.82 -5.57 -22.58
C ALA A 22 -26.64 -5.14 -21.35
N LEU A 23 -27.20 -3.94 -21.45
CA LEU A 23 -28.13 -3.31 -20.52
C LEU A 23 -29.58 -3.79 -20.85
N ALA A 24 -30.26 -4.41 -19.89
CA ALA A 24 -31.67 -4.77 -19.99
C ALA A 24 -32.54 -3.76 -19.23
N LEU A 25 -33.33 -2.97 -19.96
CA LEU A 25 -34.44 -2.16 -19.43
C LEU A 25 -35.65 -3.05 -19.20
N LEU A 26 -36.22 -3.05 -18.01
CA LEU A 26 -37.55 -3.55 -17.72
C LEU A 26 -38.47 -2.36 -17.48
N ALA A 27 -39.37 -2.13 -18.47
CA ALA A 27 -40.53 -1.28 -18.33
C ALA A 27 -41.69 -2.11 -17.74
N ALA A 28 -42.26 -1.68 -16.62
CA ALA A 28 -43.51 -2.22 -16.10
C ALA A 28 -44.61 -1.19 -16.29
N CYS A 29 -45.49 -1.50 -17.24
CA CYS A 29 -46.76 -0.83 -17.47
C CYS A 29 -47.84 -1.55 -16.62
N GLY A 30 -48.61 -0.83 -15.81
CA GLY A 30 -49.72 -1.39 -15.05
C GLY A 30 -50.86 -0.39 -15.02
N GLY A 31 -51.91 -0.75 -15.70
CA GLY A 31 -53.09 0.02 -16.06
C GLY A 31 -54.11 0.25 -14.95
N GLY A 32 -55.05 1.06 -15.33
CA GLY A 32 -56.05 1.76 -14.62
C GLY A 32 -57.19 0.95 -13.97
N GLY A 33 -57.94 1.63 -13.15
CA GLY A 33 -59.20 1.22 -12.53
C GLY A 33 -59.95 2.44 -12.03
N SER A 34 -60.96 2.81 -12.77
CA SER A 34 -61.95 3.84 -12.39
C SER A 34 -62.87 3.32 -11.27
N GLY A 35 -63.04 4.08 -10.18
CA GLY A 35 -64.04 3.82 -9.19
C GLY A 35 -64.36 5.10 -8.42
N GLY A 36 -65.42 5.83 -8.86
CA GLY A 36 -65.88 7.02 -8.16
C GLY A 36 -66.62 6.68 -6.88
N GLY A 37 -66.19 7.23 -5.77
CA GLY A 37 -66.91 7.32 -4.52
C GLY A 37 -66.79 8.72 -3.95
N PRO A 38 -67.74 9.21 -3.13
CA PRO A 38 -67.78 10.58 -2.68
C PRO A 38 -66.57 10.90 -1.78
N VAL A 39 -65.80 11.89 -2.17
CA VAL A 39 -64.65 12.40 -1.45
C VAL A 39 -65.13 13.25 -0.26
N ILE A 40 -65.02 12.73 0.94
CA ILE A 40 -65.09 13.51 2.16
C ILE A 40 -63.72 14.16 2.35
N SER A 41 -63.64 15.45 2.10
CA SER A 41 -62.40 16.24 2.33
C SER A 41 -62.10 16.34 3.80
N THR A 42 -61.21 15.50 4.31
CA THR A 42 -60.57 15.70 5.60
C THR A 42 -59.53 16.82 5.46
N PRO A 43 -59.48 17.80 6.35
CA PRO A 43 -58.43 18.86 6.30
C PRO A 43 -57.07 18.21 6.44
N ALA A 44 -56.13 18.58 5.56
CA ALA A 44 -54.76 18.12 5.61
C ALA A 44 -54.13 18.52 6.96
N PRO A 45 -53.35 17.60 7.58
CA PRO A 45 -52.60 17.95 8.79
C PRO A 45 -51.60 19.05 8.45
N GLN A 46 -51.60 20.10 9.27
CA GLN A 46 -50.66 21.21 9.15
C GLN A 46 -49.22 20.69 9.37
N PRO A 47 -48.25 21.02 8.50
CA PRO A 47 -46.92 20.58 8.67
C PRO A 47 -46.35 21.05 10.00
N THR A 48 -45.89 20.10 10.83
CA THR A 48 -45.14 20.38 12.03
C THR A 48 -43.83 21.06 11.66
N PRO A 49 -43.41 22.15 12.35
CA PRO A 49 -42.13 22.77 12.06
C PRO A 49 -40.99 21.74 12.24
N SER A 50 -40.18 21.64 11.24
CA SER A 50 -38.98 20.79 11.28
C SER A 50 -38.05 21.29 12.38
N PRO A 51 -37.49 20.41 13.22
CA PRO A 51 -36.55 20.84 14.25
C PRO A 51 -35.32 21.50 13.57
N THR A 52 -34.95 22.67 14.12
CA THR A 52 -33.74 23.36 13.69
C THR A 52 -32.54 22.47 13.91
N PRO A 53 -31.68 22.26 12.88
CA PRO A 53 -30.50 21.45 13.03
C PRO A 53 -29.57 22.01 14.10
N PRO A 54 -28.90 21.17 14.89
CA PRO A 54 -27.93 21.65 15.88
C PRO A 54 -26.80 22.43 15.20
N PRO A 55 -26.21 23.42 15.87
CA PRO A 55 -25.08 24.19 15.33
C PRO A 55 -23.94 23.24 14.99
N ALA A 56 -23.31 23.45 13.84
CA ALA A 56 -22.15 22.67 13.39
C ALA A 56 -21.02 22.70 14.44
N PRO A 57 -20.33 21.59 14.70
CA PRO A 57 -19.18 21.62 15.61
C PRO A 57 -18.14 22.62 15.13
N ALA A 58 -17.54 23.31 16.09
CA ALA A 58 -16.45 24.24 15.80
C ALA A 58 -15.31 23.50 15.07
N PRO A 59 -14.66 24.14 14.09
CA PRO A 59 -13.53 23.51 13.39
C PRO A 59 -12.45 23.11 14.41
N ALA A 60 -11.95 21.87 14.27
CA ALA A 60 -10.84 21.40 15.10
C ALA A 60 -9.63 22.32 14.93
N PRO A 61 -8.85 22.57 16.00
CA PRO A 61 -7.65 23.40 15.89
C PRO A 61 -6.73 22.81 14.82
N THR A 62 -6.28 23.65 13.90
CA THR A 62 -5.29 23.30 12.90
C THR A 62 -4.04 22.78 13.62
N PRO A 63 -3.53 21.59 13.29
CA PRO A 63 -2.32 21.09 13.93
C PRO A 63 -1.18 22.07 13.69
N THR A 64 -0.54 22.47 14.77
CA THR A 64 0.67 23.30 14.73
C THR A 64 1.72 22.53 13.91
N PRO A 65 2.36 23.12 12.89
CA PRO A 65 3.39 22.43 12.14
C PRO A 65 4.51 22.02 13.09
N THR A 66 4.77 20.73 13.16
CA THR A 66 5.97 20.20 13.85
C THR A 66 7.20 20.81 13.16
N PRO A 67 8.18 21.35 13.92
CA PRO A 67 9.38 21.92 13.32
C PRO A 67 10.05 20.88 12.43
N THR A 68 10.23 21.20 11.16
CA THR A 68 10.96 20.38 10.21
C THR A 68 12.39 20.22 10.74
N PRO A 69 12.90 19.01 10.95
CA PRO A 69 14.30 18.80 11.30
C PRO A 69 15.20 19.50 10.27
N ALA A 70 16.31 20.11 10.73
CA ALA A 70 17.29 20.69 9.83
C ALA A 70 17.69 19.64 8.78
N PRO A 71 17.91 20.01 7.50
CA PRO A 71 18.21 19.07 6.46
C PRO A 71 19.50 18.32 6.82
N SER A 72 19.37 17.10 7.31
CA SER A 72 20.49 16.16 7.38
C SER A 72 20.91 15.91 5.94
N SER A 73 22.19 16.02 5.64
CA SER A 73 22.71 15.65 4.33
C SER A 73 22.34 14.18 4.08
N PHE A 74 21.62 13.92 3.00
CA PHE A 74 21.33 12.54 2.56
C PHE A 74 22.44 11.99 1.67
N ASP A 75 23.44 12.80 1.32
CA ASP A 75 24.58 12.40 0.51
C ASP A 75 25.60 11.60 1.37
N THR A 76 25.23 10.37 1.75
CA THR A 76 26.05 9.43 2.52
C THR A 76 26.64 8.35 1.62
N ALA A 77 27.57 7.56 2.16
CA ALA A 77 28.12 6.42 1.42
C ALA A 77 27.05 5.39 1.06
N GLU A 78 26.16 5.05 1.99
CA GLU A 78 25.05 4.11 1.76
C GLU A 78 24.05 4.64 0.71
N PHE A 79 23.76 5.96 0.69
CA PHE A 79 22.94 6.57 -0.34
C PHE A 79 23.55 6.41 -1.74
N ARG A 80 24.88 6.68 -1.87
CA ARG A 80 25.59 6.55 -3.15
C ARG A 80 25.74 5.11 -3.63
N MET A 81 25.63 4.13 -2.72
CA MET A 81 25.62 2.71 -3.05
C MET A 81 24.23 2.21 -3.44
N SER A 82 23.21 3.06 -3.31
CA SER A 82 21.81 2.69 -3.45
C SER A 82 21.19 3.41 -4.65
N ASP A 83 20.95 2.72 -5.76
CA ASP A 83 20.36 3.31 -6.96
C ASP A 83 18.89 3.73 -6.77
N GLY A 84 18.13 2.98 -5.95
CA GLY A 84 16.70 3.18 -5.76
C GLY A 84 16.32 4.58 -5.27
N PRO A 85 16.91 5.10 -4.20
CA PRO A 85 16.59 6.42 -3.68
C PRO A 85 16.81 7.56 -4.66
N GLU A 86 17.87 7.52 -5.46
CA GLU A 86 18.15 8.55 -6.48
C GLU A 86 17.18 8.45 -7.64
N GLN A 87 16.99 7.26 -8.21
CA GLN A 87 16.09 7.02 -9.35
C GLN A 87 14.66 7.45 -9.05
N HIS A 88 14.17 7.21 -7.83
CA HIS A 88 12.83 7.56 -7.39
C HIS A 88 12.72 8.95 -6.74
N LYS A 89 13.82 9.72 -6.74
CA LYS A 89 13.86 11.08 -6.15
C LYS A 89 13.39 11.10 -4.69
N ALA A 90 13.74 10.06 -3.92
CA ALA A 90 13.29 9.86 -2.55
C ALA A 90 13.71 10.99 -1.61
N VAL A 91 14.85 11.62 -1.85
CA VAL A 91 15.35 12.76 -1.07
C VAL A 91 14.31 13.86 -0.91
N SER A 92 13.55 14.16 -1.95
CA SER A 92 12.51 15.19 -1.89
C SER A 92 11.35 14.82 -0.96
N ALA A 93 11.07 13.53 -0.77
CA ALA A 93 10.09 13.04 0.20
C ALA A 93 10.68 13.06 1.61
N TRP A 94 11.92 12.64 1.78
CA TRP A 94 12.63 12.63 3.06
C TRP A 94 12.80 14.03 3.66
N GLN A 95 13.09 15.04 2.83
CA GLN A 95 13.15 16.44 3.24
C GLN A 95 11.81 16.96 3.81
N ARG A 96 10.70 16.31 3.47
CA ARG A 96 9.37 16.57 4.02
C ARG A 96 8.99 15.64 5.17
N GLY A 97 9.92 14.82 5.65
CA GLY A 97 9.71 13.87 6.75
C GLY A 97 9.05 12.56 6.34
N ALA A 98 8.88 12.27 5.03
CA ALA A 98 8.30 11.03 4.55
C ALA A 98 9.36 9.92 4.46
N THR A 99 9.81 9.42 5.59
CA THR A 99 10.87 8.40 5.73
C THR A 99 10.32 6.98 5.96
N GLY A 100 9.02 6.83 6.09
CA GLY A 100 8.38 5.57 6.47
C GLY A 100 8.22 5.38 7.98
N SER A 101 8.58 6.36 8.80
CA SER A 101 8.45 6.28 10.26
C SER A 101 7.04 5.92 10.69
N GLY A 102 6.93 4.92 11.59
CA GLY A 102 5.65 4.41 12.08
C GLY A 102 4.85 3.60 11.04
N ARG A 103 5.43 3.24 9.89
CA ARG A 103 4.77 2.43 8.86
C ARG A 103 5.33 1.02 8.84
N ILE A 104 4.48 0.10 8.38
CA ILE A 104 4.83 -1.30 8.15
C ILE A 104 4.75 -1.56 6.65
N ILE A 105 5.81 -2.14 6.08
CA ILE A 105 5.83 -2.61 4.71
C ILE A 105 5.79 -4.13 4.74
N ALA A 106 4.71 -4.71 4.19
CA ALA A 106 4.61 -6.15 4.04
C ALA A 106 5.27 -6.59 2.73
N VAL A 107 6.20 -7.54 2.83
CA VAL A 107 6.86 -8.21 1.71
C VAL A 107 6.37 -9.64 1.68
N VAL A 108 5.64 -10.01 0.63
CA VAL A 108 5.12 -11.37 0.40
C VAL A 108 6.02 -12.01 -0.63
N ASP A 109 6.97 -12.83 -0.18
CA ASP A 109 8.08 -13.30 -1.02
C ASP A 109 8.69 -14.61 -0.48
N THR A 110 9.97 -14.88 -0.79
CA THR A 110 10.73 -16.09 -0.41
C THR A 110 11.20 -16.10 1.05
N GLY A 111 10.90 -15.07 1.81
CA GLY A 111 11.39 -14.87 3.18
C GLY A 111 12.30 -13.66 3.28
N ILE A 112 13.05 -13.57 4.37
CA ILE A 112 13.97 -12.46 4.64
C ILE A 112 15.16 -12.96 5.45
N ASP A 113 16.35 -12.46 5.16
CA ASP A 113 17.55 -12.69 5.98
C ASP A 113 17.42 -11.93 7.31
N LEU A 114 17.21 -12.67 8.40
CA LEU A 114 17.07 -12.11 9.74
C LEU A 114 18.39 -11.63 10.34
N ASP A 115 19.52 -12.08 9.81
CA ASP A 115 20.86 -11.71 10.25
C ASP A 115 21.37 -10.42 9.56
N SER A 116 20.64 -9.94 8.55
CA SER A 116 20.98 -8.71 7.86
C SER A 116 20.97 -7.51 8.81
N PRO A 117 22.06 -6.73 8.90
CA PRO A 117 22.15 -5.54 9.74
C PRO A 117 21.11 -4.48 9.39
N GLU A 118 20.62 -4.49 8.15
CA GLU A 118 19.61 -3.54 7.63
C GLU A 118 18.24 -3.70 8.29
N PHE A 119 17.98 -4.88 8.87
CA PHE A 119 16.70 -5.18 9.51
C PHE A 119 16.80 -5.35 11.03
N THR A 120 17.96 -5.10 11.64
CA THR A 120 18.15 -5.27 13.07
C THR A 120 17.09 -4.51 13.88
N GLY A 121 16.28 -5.24 14.66
CA GLY A 121 15.20 -4.67 15.48
C GLY A 121 14.02 -4.08 14.72
N ARG A 122 13.96 -4.27 13.39
CA ARG A 122 12.96 -3.65 12.51
C ARG A 122 12.01 -4.65 11.86
N ILE A 123 12.21 -5.93 12.06
CA ILE A 123 11.26 -6.95 11.60
C ILE A 123 10.03 -6.95 12.52
N HIS A 124 8.85 -6.95 11.91
CA HIS A 124 7.58 -7.01 12.63
C HIS A 124 7.39 -8.40 13.25
N PRO A 125 6.88 -8.51 14.51
CA PRO A 125 6.74 -9.81 15.18
C PRO A 125 5.76 -10.77 14.50
N ASP A 126 4.84 -10.27 13.68
CA ASP A 126 3.90 -11.09 12.91
C ASP A 126 4.48 -11.69 11.62
N SER A 127 5.78 -11.46 11.37
CA SER A 127 6.48 -12.05 10.22
C SER A 127 6.48 -13.58 10.34
N ARG A 128 6.10 -14.26 9.26
CA ARG A 128 5.91 -15.72 9.26
C ARG A 128 5.89 -16.32 7.86
N ASP A 129 6.02 -17.64 7.77
CA ASP A 129 5.67 -18.42 6.59
C ASP A 129 4.14 -18.53 6.48
N VAL A 130 3.56 -18.10 5.37
CA VAL A 130 2.12 -18.18 5.08
C VAL A 130 1.78 -19.33 4.12
N ALA A 131 2.78 -20.00 3.54
CA ALA A 131 2.63 -21.18 2.68
C ALA A 131 2.93 -22.50 3.42
N GLY A 132 3.42 -22.42 4.66
CA GLY A 132 3.77 -23.59 5.48
C GLY A 132 4.07 -23.22 6.93
N ASN A 133 5.06 -23.90 7.52
CA ASN A 133 5.48 -23.70 8.92
C ASN A 133 7.02 -23.57 9.01
N ARG A 134 7.66 -23.06 7.97
CA ARG A 134 9.12 -22.85 7.95
C ARG A 134 9.48 -21.57 8.69
N SER A 135 10.77 -21.37 8.94
CA SER A 135 11.27 -20.07 9.33
C SER A 135 10.94 -19.02 8.25
N VAL A 136 10.70 -17.80 8.66
CA VAL A 136 10.64 -16.65 7.76
C VAL A 136 12.03 -16.30 7.21
N ASP A 137 13.08 -16.78 7.89
CA ASP A 137 14.45 -16.73 7.41
C ASP A 137 14.55 -17.57 6.14
N GLY A 138 14.74 -16.92 5.01
CA GLY A 138 14.70 -17.54 3.69
C GLY A 138 16.09 -17.99 3.24
N GLU A 139 16.15 -19.11 2.53
CA GLU A 139 17.37 -19.58 1.84
C GLU A 139 17.59 -18.86 0.51
N ASP A 140 16.55 -18.20 -0.01
CA ASP A 140 16.55 -17.45 -1.27
C ASP A 140 16.65 -15.95 -0.98
N ASP A 141 17.56 -15.26 -1.64
CA ASP A 141 17.83 -13.84 -1.42
C ASP A 141 16.78 -12.90 -2.02
N HIS A 142 15.82 -13.40 -2.81
CA HIS A 142 14.90 -12.52 -3.54
C HIS A 142 14.06 -11.66 -2.61
N GLY A 143 13.37 -12.25 -1.62
CA GLY A 143 12.56 -11.50 -0.65
C GLY A 143 13.39 -10.54 0.19
N THR A 144 14.61 -10.92 0.56
CA THR A 144 15.58 -10.03 1.22
C THR A 144 15.90 -8.84 0.35
N ASN A 145 16.23 -9.04 -0.92
CA ASN A 145 16.56 -7.96 -1.85
C ASN A 145 15.39 -7.00 -2.07
N VAL A 146 14.16 -7.52 -2.20
CA VAL A 146 12.95 -6.69 -2.28
C VAL A 146 12.77 -5.84 -1.02
N ALA A 147 12.94 -6.45 0.15
CA ALA A 147 12.82 -5.75 1.44
C ALA A 147 13.92 -4.68 1.61
N LEU A 148 15.13 -4.94 1.17
CA LEU A 148 16.26 -4.00 1.19
C LEU A 148 15.97 -2.74 0.37
N VAL A 149 15.52 -2.90 -0.87
CA VAL A 149 15.14 -1.76 -1.73
C VAL A 149 14.02 -0.93 -1.08
N ALA A 150 13.06 -1.60 -0.45
CA ALA A 150 11.92 -0.92 0.16
C ALA A 150 12.29 -0.21 1.47
N ALA A 151 13.06 -0.85 2.36
CA ALA A 151 13.16 -0.46 3.76
C ALA A 151 14.50 -0.75 4.45
N ALA A 152 15.61 -0.89 3.71
CA ALA A 152 16.94 -0.97 4.35
C ALA A 152 17.15 0.24 5.27
N ALA A 153 17.77 0.00 6.42
CA ALA A 153 17.95 1.02 7.45
C ALA A 153 18.89 2.15 7.00
N ARG A 154 18.71 3.33 7.55
CA ARG A 154 19.72 4.38 7.48
C ARG A 154 20.68 4.20 8.69
N ASN A 155 21.72 3.42 8.50
CA ASN A 155 22.64 2.99 9.57
C ASN A 155 24.11 3.24 9.26
N ASP A 156 24.40 4.00 8.18
CA ASP A 156 25.72 4.34 7.68
C ASP A 156 26.53 3.14 7.13
N THR A 157 25.84 2.02 6.84
CA THR A 157 26.45 0.82 6.24
C THR A 157 25.57 0.28 5.11
N GLY A 158 26.12 -0.53 4.22
CA GLY A 158 25.36 -1.23 3.17
C GLY A 158 24.59 -0.30 2.25
N ILE A 159 23.29 -0.51 2.14
CA ILE A 159 22.41 0.21 1.23
C ILE A 159 21.28 0.94 1.99
N LEU A 160 20.65 1.89 1.34
CA LEU A 160 19.58 2.71 1.90
C LEU A 160 18.25 2.42 1.18
N GLY A 161 17.24 2.01 1.91
CA GLY A 161 15.89 1.79 1.39
C GLY A 161 15.11 3.08 1.21
N ILE A 162 14.08 3.03 0.35
CA ILE A 162 13.20 4.19 0.08
C ILE A 162 12.50 4.67 1.37
N ALA A 163 12.02 3.74 2.19
CA ALA A 163 11.34 4.00 3.46
C ALA A 163 12.19 3.51 4.64
N TYR A 164 13.37 4.06 4.78
CA TYR A 164 14.42 3.60 5.70
C TYR A 164 14.02 3.59 7.19
N ASP A 165 12.95 4.26 7.58
CA ASP A 165 12.41 4.23 8.95
C ASP A 165 11.18 3.31 9.12
N ALA A 166 10.74 2.63 8.05
CA ALA A 166 9.63 1.68 8.13
C ALA A 166 10.06 0.37 8.79
N ARG A 167 9.11 -0.39 9.34
CA ARG A 167 9.31 -1.77 9.79
C ARG A 167 8.94 -2.74 8.69
N GLY A 168 9.71 -3.81 8.52
CA GLY A 168 9.41 -4.89 7.59
C GLY A 168 8.48 -5.94 8.20
N LEU A 169 7.42 -6.34 7.51
CA LEU A 169 6.62 -7.51 7.79
C LEU A 169 6.89 -8.53 6.68
N ALA A 170 7.69 -9.54 6.98
CA ALA A 170 8.02 -10.59 6.01
C ALA A 170 6.97 -11.71 6.06
N LEU A 171 6.35 -11.97 4.92
CA LEU A 171 5.39 -13.06 4.73
C LEU A 171 5.97 -14.02 3.69
N ARG A 172 6.60 -15.10 4.15
CA ARG A 172 7.16 -16.11 3.28
C ARG A 172 6.04 -16.89 2.58
N ALA A 173 5.98 -16.85 1.26
CA ALA A 173 4.89 -17.39 0.45
C ALA A 173 5.35 -18.34 -0.66
N ASP A 174 6.66 -18.58 -0.81
CA ASP A 174 7.22 -19.54 -1.75
C ASP A 174 6.78 -20.99 -1.43
N ARG A 175 6.79 -21.85 -2.43
CA ARG A 175 6.45 -23.26 -2.20
C ARG A 175 7.62 -23.97 -1.49
N PRO A 176 7.35 -24.81 -0.47
CA PRO A 176 8.38 -25.65 0.12
C PRO A 176 9.08 -26.51 -0.93
N GLY A 177 10.42 -26.43 -0.99
CA GLY A 177 11.25 -27.23 -1.92
C GLY A 177 11.34 -26.68 -3.35
N THR A 178 10.84 -25.49 -3.62
CA THR A 178 11.09 -24.77 -4.87
C THR A 178 11.96 -23.55 -4.57
N CYS A 179 13.10 -23.44 -5.26
CA CYS A 179 13.74 -22.14 -5.43
C CYS A 179 12.83 -21.32 -6.34
N GLY A 180 12.45 -20.10 -5.92
CA GLY A 180 11.53 -19.21 -6.63
C GLY A 180 11.98 -18.84 -8.03
#